data_cfe07a5f4e8847092836ded8b39042d7
#
_entry.id   cfe07a5f4e8847092836ded8b39042d7
#
_cell.length_a   1.000
_cell.length_b   1.000
_cell.length_c   1.000
_cell.angle_alpha   90.00
_cell.angle_beta   90.00
_cell.angle_gamma   90.00
#
_symmetry.space_group_name_H-M   'P 1'
#
loop_
_entity.id
_entity.type
_entity.pdbx_description
1 polymer ?
#
loop_
_entity_poly.entity_id
_entity_poly.type
_entity_poly.pdbx_seq_one_letter_code
_entity_poly.pdbx_strand_id
1 'polypeptide(L)'
;KRIVEAEMKAGKKLVQVGFMRRYDEGYKQLKAAVDSGKYGEALLLHCAHRNPSVPDDWDNSMAVENSMVHEIDVLRWLLGEDYATAEVRYGKSTNNGPKDLHDPQIMILTTKSGVRIDVESFVNNYNDYDIKCEIVCDGAVLNMPKPNYISVNSNATTGQAMYTDCFQRFADAYNAEIQTWINASKAGYVDGPTAWDGYCCQVAAAAASTARETQTIQPVVYDEMPDFYKK
;
A
#
# COMPACT_ATOMS: atom_id res chain seq x y z
N LYS A 1 -15.65 10.65 0.19
CA LYS A 1 -16.13 12.03 -0.02
C LYS A 1 -17.00 12.51 1.16
N ARG A 2 -18.08 11.80 1.54
CA ARG A 2 -19.00 12.19 2.64
C ARG A 2 -18.29 12.46 3.98
N ILE A 3 -17.23 11.72 4.33
CA ILE A 3 -16.44 11.92 5.55
C ILE A 3 -15.66 13.24 5.46
N VAL A 4 -14.99 13.49 4.33
CA VAL A 4 -14.27 14.75 4.06
C VAL A 4 -15.21 15.96 4.20
N GLU A 5 -16.38 15.90 3.58
CA GLU A 5 -17.40 16.95 3.67
C GLU A 5 -17.89 17.17 5.11
N ALA A 6 -18.04 16.10 5.88
CA ALA A 6 -18.46 16.19 7.29
C ALA A 6 -17.39 16.86 8.18
N GLU A 7 -16.10 16.54 7.99
CA GLU A 7 -15.01 17.19 8.70
C GLU A 7 -14.90 18.68 8.34
N MET A 8 -15.01 19.01 7.06
CA MET A 8 -15.02 20.41 6.59
C MET A 8 -16.17 21.19 7.22
N LYS A 9 -17.37 20.60 7.29
CA LYS A 9 -18.54 21.20 7.93
C LYS A 9 -18.34 21.38 9.45
N ALA A 10 -17.64 20.44 10.10
CA ALA A 10 -17.30 20.52 11.52
C ALA A 10 -16.17 21.53 11.81
N GLY A 11 -15.43 21.97 10.79
CA GLY A 11 -14.30 22.88 10.92
C GLY A 11 -13.11 22.28 11.68
N LYS A 12 -13.06 20.97 11.83
CA LYS A 12 -12.01 20.26 12.58
C LYS A 12 -11.74 18.89 11.98
N LYS A 13 -10.45 18.54 11.83
CA LYS A 13 -10.03 17.17 11.47
C LYS A 13 -10.30 16.24 12.66
N LEU A 14 -11.04 15.17 12.44
CA LEU A 14 -11.51 14.21 13.46
C LEU A 14 -11.24 12.77 13.11
N VAL A 15 -10.86 12.50 11.85
CA VAL A 15 -10.68 11.15 11.31
C VAL A 15 -9.22 10.89 10.99
N GLN A 16 -8.70 9.82 11.54
CA GLN A 16 -7.46 9.19 11.12
C GLN A 16 -7.78 7.85 10.48
N VAL A 17 -7.21 7.60 9.31
CA VAL A 17 -7.39 6.32 8.61
C VAL A 17 -6.31 5.34 9.04
N GLY A 18 -6.66 4.07 9.25
CA GLY A 18 -5.78 3.02 9.74
C GLY A 18 -4.85 2.45 8.67
N PHE A 19 -3.94 3.27 8.13
CA PHE A 19 -2.92 2.85 7.19
C PHE A 19 -1.59 2.59 7.90
N MET A 20 -1.49 1.44 8.58
CA MET A 20 -0.37 1.05 9.44
C MET A 20 0.99 1.06 8.73
N ARG A 21 1.05 0.88 7.41
CA ARG A 21 2.34 0.84 6.70
C ARG A 21 3.11 2.16 6.74
N ARG A 22 2.42 3.31 6.90
CA ARG A 22 3.07 4.61 7.11
C ARG A 22 3.81 4.69 8.46
N TYR A 23 3.56 3.75 9.38
CA TYR A 23 4.23 3.64 10.68
C TYR A 23 5.30 2.56 10.72
N ASP A 24 5.40 1.71 9.67
CA ASP A 24 6.45 0.71 9.54
C ASP A 24 7.82 1.34 9.32
N GLU A 25 8.81 0.86 10.03
CA GLU A 25 10.16 1.42 10.01
C GLU A 25 10.81 1.33 8.62
N GLY A 26 10.60 0.23 7.90
CA GLY A 26 11.10 0.07 6.54
C GLY A 26 10.53 1.11 5.58
N TYR A 27 9.21 1.33 5.62
CA TYR A 27 8.56 2.35 4.79
C TYR A 27 8.95 3.77 5.19
N LYS A 28 9.15 4.06 6.49
CA LYS A 28 9.66 5.37 6.95
C LYS A 28 11.06 5.66 6.42
N GLN A 29 11.93 4.66 6.43
CA GLN A 29 13.29 4.80 5.89
C GLN A 29 13.28 5.01 4.39
N LEU A 30 12.45 4.29 3.63
CA LEU A 30 12.25 4.53 2.20
C LEU A 30 11.73 5.95 1.95
N LYS A 31 10.74 6.40 2.72
CA LYS A 31 10.20 7.78 2.63
C LYS A 31 11.28 8.82 2.88
N ALA A 32 12.05 8.66 3.94
CA ALA A 32 13.15 9.58 4.26
C ALA A 32 14.22 9.61 3.17
N ALA A 33 14.51 8.44 2.56
CA ALA A 33 15.46 8.35 1.46
C ALA A 33 14.97 9.08 0.20
N VAL A 34 13.69 8.90 -0.17
CA VAL A 34 13.05 9.62 -1.30
C VAL A 34 13.02 11.12 -1.03
N ASP A 35 12.52 11.55 0.15
CA ASP A 35 12.40 12.97 0.51
C ASP A 35 13.75 13.69 0.57
N SER A 36 14.83 12.96 0.85
CA SER A 36 16.18 13.55 0.88
C SER A 36 16.69 14.04 -0.47
N GLY A 37 16.11 13.53 -1.58
CA GLY A 37 16.59 13.77 -2.94
C GLY A 37 18.00 13.23 -3.25
N LYS A 38 18.66 12.60 -2.25
CA LYS A 38 20.06 12.14 -2.38
C LYS A 38 20.29 11.15 -3.53
N TYR A 39 19.27 10.37 -3.86
CA TYR A 39 19.36 9.30 -4.85
C TYR A 39 18.74 9.67 -6.21
N GLY A 40 18.40 10.95 -6.41
CA GLY A 40 17.69 11.42 -7.60
C GLY A 40 16.19 11.14 -7.54
N GLU A 41 15.52 11.34 -8.67
CA GLU A 41 14.08 11.11 -8.78
C GLU A 41 13.74 9.61 -8.83
N ALA A 42 12.60 9.22 -8.29
CA ALA A 42 12.06 7.87 -8.46
C ALA A 42 11.56 7.72 -9.91
N LEU A 43 11.95 6.63 -10.57
CA LEU A 43 11.60 6.35 -11.97
C LEU A 43 10.54 5.26 -12.07
N LEU A 44 10.72 4.19 -11.30
CA LEU A 44 9.74 3.11 -11.21
C LEU A 44 9.82 2.36 -9.88
N LEU A 45 8.74 1.68 -9.52
CA LEU A 45 8.65 0.86 -8.31
C LEU A 45 8.18 -0.55 -8.64
N HIS A 46 8.80 -1.53 -7.99
CA HIS A 46 8.40 -2.93 -8.02
C HIS A 46 7.93 -3.34 -6.62
N CYS A 47 6.67 -3.75 -6.52
CA CYS A 47 6.06 -4.09 -5.24
C CYS A 47 5.40 -5.46 -5.28
N ALA A 48 5.33 -6.11 -4.12
CA ALA A 48 4.57 -7.35 -3.98
C ALA A 48 3.79 -7.37 -2.68
N HIS A 49 2.57 -7.91 -2.76
CA HIS A 49 1.69 -8.20 -1.64
C HIS A 49 1.28 -9.66 -1.71
N ARG A 50 1.88 -10.49 -0.85
CA ARG A 50 1.64 -11.93 -0.85
C ARG A 50 1.10 -12.38 0.49
N ASN A 51 -0.02 -13.11 0.45
CA ASN A 51 -0.60 -13.77 1.61
C ASN A 51 -0.48 -15.28 1.46
N PRO A 52 -0.32 -16.03 2.58
CA PRO A 52 -0.33 -17.50 2.52
C PRO A 52 -1.66 -18.03 1.98
N SER A 53 -2.78 -17.46 2.41
CA SER A 53 -4.13 -17.79 1.95
C SER A 53 -5.12 -16.69 2.29
N VAL A 54 -6.27 -16.74 1.64
CA VAL A 54 -7.44 -15.90 1.95
C VAL A 54 -8.67 -16.78 2.18
N PRO A 55 -9.75 -16.27 2.81
CA PRO A 55 -11.02 -16.98 2.94
C PRO A 55 -11.62 -17.41 1.60
N ASP A 56 -12.42 -18.48 1.61
CA ASP A 56 -13.02 -19.08 0.40
C ASP A 56 -14.04 -18.16 -0.30
N ASP A 57 -14.57 -17.16 0.39
CA ASP A 57 -15.50 -16.14 -0.12
C ASP A 57 -14.82 -14.93 -0.77
N TRP A 58 -13.49 -14.96 -0.89
CA TRP A 58 -12.77 -13.92 -1.61
C TRP A 58 -12.98 -14.03 -3.12
N ASP A 59 -13.23 -12.87 -3.72
CA ASP A 59 -13.38 -12.70 -5.16
C ASP A 59 -12.34 -11.73 -5.75
N ASN A 60 -12.45 -11.49 -7.03
CA ASN A 60 -11.53 -10.60 -7.76
C ASN A 60 -11.50 -9.16 -7.24
N SER A 61 -12.59 -8.64 -6.63
CA SER A 61 -12.64 -7.27 -6.12
C SER A 61 -11.76 -7.12 -4.89
N MET A 62 -11.71 -8.14 -4.05
CA MET A 62 -10.99 -8.14 -2.79
C MET A 62 -9.47 -8.00 -2.96
N ALA A 63 -8.91 -8.49 -4.08
CA ALA A 63 -7.48 -8.31 -4.36
C ALA A 63 -7.11 -6.82 -4.47
N VAL A 64 -7.96 -5.99 -5.07
CA VAL A 64 -7.75 -4.54 -5.18
C VAL A 64 -8.21 -3.81 -3.93
N GLU A 65 -9.44 -4.05 -3.49
CA GLU A 65 -10.14 -3.23 -2.49
C GLU A 65 -9.77 -3.57 -1.04
N ASN A 66 -9.22 -4.76 -0.81
CA ASN A 66 -8.80 -5.20 0.52
C ASN A 66 -7.29 -5.35 0.63
N SER A 67 -6.61 -5.95 -0.34
CA SER A 67 -5.15 -6.14 -0.30
C SER A 67 -4.40 -4.95 -0.86
N MET A 68 -4.51 -4.67 -2.16
CA MET A 68 -3.69 -3.64 -2.82
C MET A 68 -4.04 -2.20 -2.41
N VAL A 69 -5.14 -1.98 -1.68
CA VAL A 69 -5.46 -0.69 -1.05
C VAL A 69 -4.33 -0.17 -0.15
N HIS A 70 -3.60 -1.08 0.49
CA HIS A 70 -2.44 -0.73 1.32
C HIS A 70 -1.26 -0.21 0.48
N GLU A 71 -1.02 -0.78 -0.69
CA GLU A 71 -0.02 -0.29 -1.63
C GLU A 71 -0.45 1.05 -2.22
N ILE A 72 -1.72 1.20 -2.61
CA ILE A 72 -2.25 2.47 -3.13
C ILE A 72 -1.99 3.62 -2.16
N ASP A 73 -2.24 3.42 -0.86
CA ASP A 73 -2.00 4.44 0.14
C ASP A 73 -0.51 4.72 0.37
N VAL A 74 0.25 3.67 0.70
CA VAL A 74 1.64 3.86 1.14
C VAL A 74 2.53 4.38 0.02
N LEU A 75 2.31 3.97 -1.23
CA LEU A 75 3.14 4.41 -2.36
C LEU A 75 2.82 5.84 -2.78
N ARG A 76 1.53 6.26 -2.71
CA ARG A 76 1.14 7.66 -2.87
C ARG A 76 1.81 8.55 -1.81
N TRP A 77 1.79 8.14 -0.54
CA TRP A 77 2.47 8.84 0.55
C TRP A 77 3.98 8.87 0.36
N LEU A 78 4.59 7.75 -0.03
CA LEU A 78 6.02 7.61 -0.22
C LEU A 78 6.54 8.54 -1.31
N LEU A 79 5.85 8.61 -2.45
CA LEU A 79 6.22 9.49 -3.57
C LEU A 79 5.76 10.93 -3.36
N GLY A 80 4.79 11.19 -2.48
CA GLY A 80 4.19 12.52 -2.29
C GLY A 80 3.39 13.00 -3.50
N GLU A 81 2.90 12.09 -4.34
CA GLU A 81 2.31 12.39 -5.63
C GLU A 81 1.04 11.56 -5.90
N ASP A 82 0.09 12.16 -6.62
CA ASP A 82 -1.15 11.51 -7.05
C ASP A 82 -0.93 10.63 -8.31
N TYR A 83 -1.75 9.59 -8.44
CA TYR A 83 -1.78 8.75 -9.64
C TYR A 83 -2.55 9.45 -10.78
N ALA A 84 -2.13 9.19 -12.02
CA ALA A 84 -2.82 9.60 -13.24
C ALA A 84 -3.65 8.46 -13.83
N THR A 85 -3.14 7.23 -13.79
CA THR A 85 -3.82 6.05 -14.35
C THR A 85 -3.66 4.82 -13.47
N ALA A 86 -4.62 3.90 -13.60
CA ALA A 86 -4.58 2.56 -13.02
C ALA A 86 -4.88 1.51 -14.10
N GLU A 87 -4.20 0.38 -14.02
CA GLU A 87 -4.39 -0.79 -14.88
C GLU A 87 -4.30 -2.04 -14.00
N VAL A 88 -5.11 -3.06 -14.29
CA VAL A 88 -5.02 -4.38 -13.62
C VAL A 88 -4.98 -5.47 -14.67
N ARG A 89 -4.02 -6.39 -14.52
CA ARG A 89 -3.84 -7.54 -15.39
C ARG A 89 -3.83 -8.82 -14.57
N TYR A 90 -4.34 -9.87 -15.17
CA TYR A 90 -4.34 -11.20 -14.58
C TYR A 90 -3.11 -11.98 -15.04
N GLY A 91 -2.48 -12.67 -14.10
CA GLY A 91 -1.54 -13.74 -14.42
C GLY A 91 -2.28 -15.04 -14.77
N LYS A 92 -1.52 -16.11 -14.98
CA LYS A 92 -2.09 -17.46 -14.98
C LYS A 92 -2.54 -17.78 -13.55
N SER A 93 -3.82 -18.09 -13.37
CA SER A 93 -4.39 -18.38 -12.05
C SER A 93 -3.75 -19.61 -11.42
N THR A 94 -3.47 -19.50 -10.11
CA THR A 94 -3.13 -20.64 -9.27
C THR A 94 -4.32 -21.60 -9.13
N ASN A 95 -4.04 -22.86 -8.80
CA ASN A 95 -5.06 -23.83 -8.41
C ASN A 95 -5.33 -23.83 -6.89
N ASN A 96 -4.64 -22.96 -6.14
CA ASN A 96 -4.65 -22.97 -4.68
C ASN A 96 -5.70 -22.03 -4.06
N GLY A 97 -6.28 -21.13 -4.85
CA GLY A 97 -7.24 -20.14 -4.36
C GLY A 97 -8.69 -20.48 -4.68
N PRO A 98 -9.64 -19.64 -4.23
CA PRO A 98 -11.04 -19.70 -4.60
C PRO A 98 -11.21 -19.70 -6.13
N LYS A 99 -12.24 -20.40 -6.63
CA LYS A 99 -12.44 -20.58 -8.09
C LYS A 99 -12.74 -19.27 -8.83
N ASP A 100 -13.37 -18.31 -8.15
CA ASP A 100 -13.79 -17.04 -8.73
C ASP A 100 -12.74 -15.94 -8.55
N LEU A 101 -11.56 -16.29 -8.02
CA LEU A 101 -10.43 -15.39 -7.82
C LEU A 101 -9.34 -15.69 -8.86
N HIS A 102 -9.08 -14.72 -9.74
CA HIS A 102 -7.86 -14.71 -10.55
C HIS A 102 -6.67 -14.30 -9.67
N ASP A 103 -5.80 -15.22 -9.34
CA ASP A 103 -4.67 -15.02 -8.44
C ASP A 103 -3.42 -15.71 -9.03
N PRO A 104 -2.31 -15.01 -9.30
CA PRO A 104 -2.05 -13.60 -8.96
C PRO A 104 -2.66 -12.57 -9.92
N GLN A 105 -2.75 -11.32 -9.42
CA GLN A 105 -3.06 -10.13 -10.20
C GLN A 105 -1.89 -9.14 -10.16
N ILE A 106 -1.77 -8.29 -11.17
CA ILE A 106 -0.81 -7.19 -11.20
C ILE A 106 -1.57 -5.88 -11.41
N MET A 107 -1.46 -4.98 -10.44
CA MET A 107 -1.90 -3.60 -10.59
C MET A 107 -0.73 -2.75 -11.07
N ILE A 108 -0.98 -1.92 -12.08
CA ILE A 108 -0.01 -0.96 -12.60
C ILE A 108 -0.59 0.44 -12.38
N LEU A 109 0.14 1.25 -11.62
CA LEU A 109 -0.19 2.65 -11.41
C LEU A 109 0.83 3.53 -12.12
N THR A 110 0.39 4.65 -12.67
CA THR A 110 1.29 5.67 -13.19
C THR A 110 0.97 6.98 -12.51
N THR A 111 1.97 7.66 -11.97
CA THR A 111 1.81 8.96 -11.31
C THR A 111 1.66 10.09 -12.33
N LYS A 112 1.34 11.30 -11.86
CA LYS A 112 1.22 12.48 -12.73
C LYS A 112 2.57 12.87 -13.38
N SER A 113 3.69 12.63 -12.70
CA SER A 113 5.05 12.86 -13.25
C SER A 113 5.49 11.75 -14.20
N GLY A 114 4.81 10.60 -14.20
CA GLY A 114 5.12 9.47 -15.07
C GLY A 114 5.87 8.32 -14.37
N VAL A 115 6.06 8.37 -13.05
CA VAL A 115 6.60 7.23 -12.30
C VAL A 115 5.69 6.02 -12.47
N ARG A 116 6.25 4.91 -12.91
CA ARG A 116 5.51 3.66 -13.09
C ARG A 116 5.68 2.75 -11.88
N ILE A 117 4.59 2.17 -11.45
CA ILE A 117 4.54 1.28 -10.30
C ILE A 117 3.85 0.00 -10.72
N ASP A 118 4.46 -1.15 -10.49
CA ASP A 118 3.81 -2.44 -10.57
C ASP A 118 3.68 -3.06 -9.17
N VAL A 119 2.49 -3.59 -8.90
CA VAL A 119 2.16 -4.26 -7.64
C VAL A 119 1.65 -5.65 -7.95
N GLU A 120 2.46 -6.66 -7.65
CA GLU A 120 2.00 -8.05 -7.66
C GLU A 120 1.14 -8.30 -6.43
N SER A 121 -0.08 -8.80 -6.61
CA SER A 121 -0.91 -9.35 -5.55
C SER A 121 -1.05 -10.84 -5.75
N PHE A 122 -0.53 -11.64 -4.81
CA PHE A 122 -0.64 -13.10 -4.80
C PHE A 122 -1.11 -13.57 -3.42
N VAL A 123 -2.41 -13.63 -3.25
CA VAL A 123 -3.02 -13.81 -1.93
C VAL A 123 -3.23 -15.28 -1.52
N ASN A 124 -2.81 -16.24 -2.35
CA ASN A 124 -2.77 -17.68 -2.05
C ASN A 124 -1.43 -18.31 -2.44
N ASN A 125 -0.33 -17.71 -1.96
CA ASN A 125 1.01 -18.21 -2.29
C ASN A 125 1.39 -19.48 -1.52
N TYR A 126 0.64 -19.86 -0.49
CA TYR A 126 0.82 -21.05 0.36
C TYR A 126 2.14 -21.11 1.13
N ASN A 127 2.89 -20.02 1.15
CA ASN A 127 4.21 -20.00 1.80
C ASN A 127 4.27 -19.03 2.98
N ASP A 128 4.09 -17.73 2.72
CA ASP A 128 4.37 -16.68 3.70
C ASP A 128 3.53 -15.41 3.44
N TYR A 129 3.61 -14.50 4.42
CA TYR A 129 3.18 -13.12 4.25
C TYR A 129 4.40 -12.28 3.84
N ASP A 130 4.49 -11.91 2.56
CA ASP A 130 5.66 -11.26 1.97
C ASP A 130 5.27 -9.93 1.30
N ILE A 131 5.71 -8.83 1.90
CA ILE A 131 5.50 -7.48 1.40
C ILE A 131 6.84 -6.94 0.91
N LYS A 132 6.89 -6.51 -0.35
CA LYS A 132 8.09 -5.97 -0.99
C LYS A 132 7.84 -4.58 -1.54
N CYS A 133 8.87 -3.76 -1.47
CA CYS A 133 8.93 -2.47 -2.14
C CYS A 133 10.37 -2.21 -2.57
N GLU A 134 10.57 -2.09 -3.87
CA GLU A 134 11.81 -1.66 -4.48
C GLU A 134 11.54 -0.36 -5.23
N ILE A 135 12.42 0.63 -5.08
CA ILE A 135 12.33 1.93 -5.77
C ILE A 135 13.58 2.10 -6.60
N VAL A 136 13.41 2.18 -7.90
CA VAL A 136 14.49 2.51 -8.85
C VAL A 136 14.53 4.01 -9.01
N CYS A 137 15.65 4.62 -8.60
CA CYS A 137 15.93 6.05 -8.73
C CYS A 137 17.04 6.29 -9.76
N ASP A 138 17.22 7.56 -10.17
CA ASP A 138 18.30 7.94 -11.10
C ASP A 138 19.69 7.48 -10.64
N GLY A 139 19.99 7.55 -9.36
CA GLY A 139 21.30 7.28 -8.79
C GLY A 139 21.41 6.04 -7.93
N ALA A 140 20.31 5.31 -7.68
CA ALA A 140 20.30 4.15 -6.78
C ALA A 140 19.06 3.27 -6.96
N VAL A 141 19.12 2.06 -6.40
CA VAL A 141 17.96 1.21 -6.16
C VAL A 141 17.79 1.06 -4.65
N LEU A 142 16.61 1.43 -4.14
CA LEU A 142 16.26 1.35 -2.74
C LEU A 142 15.37 0.13 -2.52
N ASN A 143 15.75 -0.74 -1.60
CA ASN A 143 15.03 -1.96 -1.30
C ASN A 143 14.56 -1.96 0.15
N MET A 144 13.29 -2.29 0.38
CA MET A 144 12.80 -2.57 1.72
C MET A 144 13.37 -3.92 2.18
N PRO A 145 14.16 -3.96 3.27
CA PRO A 145 14.73 -5.21 3.74
C PRO A 145 13.64 -6.14 4.28
N LYS A 146 13.85 -7.44 4.18
CA LYS A 146 13.05 -8.41 4.93
C LYS A 146 13.39 -8.23 6.42
N PRO A 147 12.41 -8.01 7.29
CA PRO A 147 12.66 -7.75 8.71
C PRO A 147 12.94 -9.03 9.53
N ASN A 148 13.70 -9.95 8.98
CA ASN A 148 14.11 -11.19 9.63
C ASN A 148 15.54 -11.07 10.14
N TYR A 149 15.74 -11.27 11.44
CA TYR A 149 16.98 -10.98 12.12
C TYR A 149 17.91 -12.18 12.32
N ILE A 150 17.38 -13.41 12.25
CA ILE A 150 18.18 -14.62 12.44
C ILE A 150 18.18 -15.51 11.21
N SER A 151 19.36 -16.08 10.92
CA SER A 151 19.53 -17.17 9.97
C SER A 151 19.75 -18.46 10.73
N VAL A 152 19.08 -19.52 10.36
CA VAL A 152 19.16 -20.83 10.98
C VAL A 152 19.88 -21.79 10.05
N ASN A 153 20.97 -22.37 10.50
CA ASN A 153 21.68 -23.45 9.81
C ASN A 153 21.25 -24.79 10.42
N SER A 154 20.57 -25.63 9.65
CA SER A 154 20.08 -26.93 10.08
C SER A 154 20.00 -27.89 8.90
N ASN A 155 20.31 -29.17 9.13
CA ASN A 155 20.24 -30.21 8.09
C ASN A 155 20.97 -29.86 6.77
N ALA A 156 22.16 -29.26 6.89
CA ALA A 156 22.97 -28.77 5.76
C ALA A 156 22.28 -27.73 4.89
N THR A 157 21.29 -27.00 5.43
CA THR A 157 20.59 -25.88 4.79
C THR A 157 20.70 -24.61 5.63
N THR A 158 20.55 -23.47 4.98
CA THR A 158 20.45 -22.16 5.63
C THR A 158 19.11 -21.52 5.26
N GLY A 159 18.37 -21.03 6.25
CA GLY A 159 17.09 -20.38 6.05
C GLY A 159 16.79 -19.30 7.08
N GLN A 160 15.77 -18.52 6.82
CA GLN A 160 15.21 -17.54 7.73
C GLN A 160 13.71 -17.82 7.91
N ALA A 161 13.20 -17.58 9.13
CA ALA A 161 11.76 -17.67 9.37
C ALA A 161 11.04 -16.56 8.57
N MET A 162 9.89 -16.89 8.02
CA MET A 162 9.01 -15.95 7.31
C MET A 162 7.81 -15.61 8.18
N TYR A 163 7.22 -14.44 7.98
CA TYR A 163 5.96 -14.09 8.61
C TYR A 163 4.81 -14.89 8.01
N THR A 164 3.86 -15.25 8.83
CA THR A 164 2.67 -16.00 8.39
C THR A 164 1.44 -15.11 8.21
N ASP A 165 1.48 -13.89 8.74
CA ASP A 165 0.36 -12.94 8.65
C ASP A 165 0.81 -11.47 8.81
N CYS A 166 -0.12 -10.56 8.54
CA CYS A 166 0.11 -9.12 8.65
C CYS A 166 0.32 -8.66 10.10
N PHE A 167 -0.29 -9.32 11.09
CA PHE A 167 -0.17 -8.91 12.49
C PHE A 167 1.24 -9.16 13.01
N GLN A 168 1.85 -10.26 12.61
CA GLN A 168 3.27 -10.52 12.92
C GLN A 168 4.19 -9.54 12.19
N ARG A 169 3.96 -9.34 10.88
CA ARG A 169 4.83 -8.47 10.06
C ARG A 169 4.77 -7.01 10.48
N PHE A 170 3.60 -6.51 10.87
CA PHE A 170 3.37 -5.10 11.15
C PHE A 170 3.03 -4.82 12.63
N ALA A 171 3.39 -5.71 13.57
CA ALA A 171 3.09 -5.56 14.99
C ALA A 171 3.52 -4.19 15.55
N ASP A 172 4.76 -3.78 15.29
CA ASP A 172 5.30 -2.50 15.75
C ASP A 172 4.62 -1.31 15.04
N ALA A 173 4.27 -1.46 13.78
CA ALA A 173 3.55 -0.42 13.02
C ALA A 173 2.14 -0.19 13.58
N TYR A 174 1.38 -1.25 13.88
CA TYR A 174 0.08 -1.13 14.53
C TYR A 174 0.19 -0.47 15.91
N ASN A 175 1.16 -0.88 16.71
CA ASN A 175 1.40 -0.27 18.03
C ASN A 175 1.73 1.21 17.90
N ALA A 176 2.61 1.59 16.97
CA ALA A 176 2.99 2.97 16.72
C ALA A 176 1.80 3.81 16.21
N GLU A 177 0.99 3.26 15.30
CA GLU A 177 -0.20 3.90 14.77
C GLU A 177 -1.21 4.23 15.87
N ILE A 178 -1.58 3.23 16.68
CA ILE A 178 -2.55 3.39 17.77
C ILE A 178 -2.01 4.32 18.85
N GLN A 179 -0.72 4.22 19.21
CA GLN A 179 -0.13 5.12 20.19
C GLN A 179 -0.11 6.58 19.71
N THR A 180 0.22 6.79 18.42
CA THR A 180 0.19 8.11 17.78
C THR A 180 -1.23 8.68 17.80
N TRP A 181 -2.22 7.88 17.40
CA TRP A 181 -3.63 8.27 17.43
C TRP A 181 -4.11 8.65 18.83
N ILE A 182 -3.76 7.86 19.88
CA ILE A 182 -4.11 8.16 21.26
C ILE A 182 -3.51 9.51 21.71
N ASN A 183 -2.22 9.71 21.41
CA ASN A 183 -1.52 10.94 21.81
C ASN A 183 -2.10 12.16 21.12
N ALA A 184 -2.32 12.10 19.82
CA ALA A 184 -2.89 13.17 19.01
C ALA A 184 -4.34 13.48 19.44
N SER A 185 -5.15 12.45 19.69
CA SER A 185 -6.54 12.60 20.16
C SER A 185 -6.61 13.28 21.51
N LYS A 186 -5.73 12.94 22.47
CA LYS A 186 -5.63 13.62 23.76
C LYS A 186 -5.23 15.09 23.62
N ALA A 187 -4.39 15.42 22.64
CA ALA A 187 -3.95 16.78 22.34
C ALA A 187 -4.94 17.54 21.44
N GLY A 188 -5.98 16.87 20.93
CA GLY A 188 -7.06 17.50 20.19
C GLY A 188 -6.80 17.73 18.70
N TYR A 189 -5.88 16.98 18.08
CA TYR A 189 -5.59 17.03 16.64
C TYR A 189 -5.53 15.62 16.02
N VAL A 190 -5.33 15.54 14.71
CA VAL A 190 -5.10 14.28 13.96
C VAL A 190 -3.64 14.27 13.50
N ASP A 191 -2.95 13.16 13.78
CA ASP A 191 -1.56 12.92 13.38
C ASP A 191 -1.46 11.57 12.65
N GLY A 192 -1.45 11.62 11.33
CA GLY A 192 -1.43 10.43 10.49
C GLY A 192 -2.25 10.59 9.23
N PRO A 193 -2.59 9.48 8.55
CA PRO A 193 -3.42 9.50 7.35
C PRO A 193 -4.78 10.12 7.63
N THR A 194 -5.12 11.16 6.88
CA THR A 194 -6.35 11.94 7.05
C THR A 194 -7.53 11.32 6.27
N ALA A 195 -8.74 11.85 6.48
CA ALA A 195 -9.88 11.49 5.65
C ALA A 195 -9.65 11.80 4.16
N TRP A 196 -8.83 12.82 3.84
CA TRP A 196 -8.44 13.10 2.46
C TRP A 196 -7.54 12.01 1.87
N ASP A 197 -6.58 11.48 2.64
CA ASP A 197 -5.77 10.34 2.20
C ASP A 197 -6.65 9.12 1.92
N GLY A 198 -7.62 8.84 2.79
CA GLY A 198 -8.62 7.78 2.58
C GLY A 198 -9.47 8.01 1.35
N TYR A 199 -9.88 9.26 1.06
CA TYR A 199 -10.59 9.61 -0.17
C TYR A 199 -9.73 9.35 -1.40
N CYS A 200 -8.49 9.81 -1.42
CA CYS A 200 -7.57 9.59 -2.54
C CYS A 200 -7.32 8.10 -2.79
N CYS A 201 -7.12 7.33 -1.72
CA CYS A 201 -6.95 5.88 -1.81
C CYS A 201 -8.18 5.21 -2.46
N GLN A 202 -9.40 5.58 -2.03
CA GLN A 202 -10.64 5.04 -2.59
C GLN A 202 -10.87 5.42 -4.06
N VAL A 203 -10.49 6.62 -4.47
CA VAL A 203 -10.57 7.05 -5.88
C VAL A 203 -9.66 6.19 -6.76
N ALA A 204 -8.42 5.95 -6.33
CA ALA A 204 -7.49 5.11 -7.07
C ALA A 204 -7.91 3.63 -7.06
N ALA A 205 -8.41 3.12 -5.94
CA ALA A 205 -8.93 1.75 -5.85
C ALA A 205 -10.16 1.54 -6.76
N ALA A 206 -11.08 2.52 -6.84
CA ALA A 206 -12.23 2.45 -7.74
C ALA A 206 -11.80 2.43 -9.22
N ALA A 207 -10.80 3.25 -9.60
CA ALA A 207 -10.24 3.22 -10.95
C ALA A 207 -9.56 1.87 -11.25
N ALA A 208 -8.80 1.31 -10.29
CA ALA A 208 -8.18 0.00 -10.44
C ALA A 208 -9.23 -1.13 -10.52
N SER A 209 -10.33 -1.06 -9.74
CA SER A 209 -11.43 -2.02 -9.84
C SER A 209 -12.10 -1.96 -11.22
N THR A 210 -12.36 -0.75 -11.75
CA THR A 210 -12.88 -0.57 -13.12
C THR A 210 -11.90 -1.10 -14.16
N ALA A 211 -10.60 -0.81 -14.00
CA ALA A 211 -9.55 -1.33 -14.89
C ALA A 211 -9.50 -2.86 -14.90
N ARG A 212 -9.68 -3.48 -13.75
CA ARG A 212 -9.78 -4.94 -13.61
C ARG A 212 -10.99 -5.52 -14.36
N GLU A 213 -12.16 -4.90 -14.22
CA GLU A 213 -13.40 -5.36 -14.86
C GLU A 213 -13.35 -5.20 -16.39
N THR A 214 -12.87 -4.05 -16.84
CA THR A 214 -12.83 -3.71 -18.26
C THR A 214 -11.59 -4.19 -19.00
N GLN A 215 -10.56 -4.62 -18.27
CA GLN A 215 -9.22 -4.97 -18.79
C GLN A 215 -8.59 -3.84 -19.63
N THR A 216 -8.94 -2.57 -19.30
CA THR A 216 -8.42 -1.36 -19.94
C THR A 216 -7.80 -0.42 -18.90
N ILE A 217 -6.89 0.44 -19.36
CA ILE A 217 -6.33 1.50 -18.52
C ILE A 217 -7.43 2.49 -18.15
N GLN A 218 -7.51 2.84 -16.88
CA GLN A 218 -8.48 3.82 -16.38
C GLN A 218 -7.79 5.07 -15.86
N PRO A 219 -8.34 6.26 -16.12
CA PRO A 219 -7.84 7.48 -15.49
C PRO A 219 -8.18 7.48 -14.00
N VAL A 220 -7.27 7.99 -13.17
CA VAL A 220 -7.52 8.29 -11.76
C VAL A 220 -7.79 9.78 -11.62
N VAL A 221 -9.05 10.14 -11.36
CA VAL A 221 -9.48 11.53 -11.33
C VAL A 221 -9.85 11.93 -9.90
N TYR A 222 -8.99 12.72 -9.27
CA TYR A 222 -9.22 13.29 -7.94
C TYR A 222 -9.96 14.61 -8.02
N ASP A 223 -10.82 14.89 -7.02
CA ASP A 223 -11.24 16.26 -6.76
C ASP A 223 -10.03 17.13 -6.35
N GLU A 224 -10.14 18.44 -6.44
CA GLU A 224 -9.14 19.34 -5.90
C GLU A 224 -9.06 19.20 -4.37
N MET A 225 -7.83 19.16 -3.83
CA MET A 225 -7.64 19.09 -2.38
C MET A 225 -8.19 20.36 -1.71
N PRO A 226 -9.16 20.24 -0.81
CA PRO A 226 -9.66 21.40 -0.07
C PRO A 226 -8.55 22.05 0.76
N ASP A 227 -8.57 23.38 0.87
CA ASP A 227 -7.60 24.13 1.69
C ASP A 227 -7.55 23.67 3.15
N PHE A 228 -8.64 23.13 3.64
CA PHE A 228 -8.77 22.50 4.96
C PHE A 228 -7.77 21.36 5.19
N TYR A 229 -7.34 20.64 4.14
CA TYR A 229 -6.35 19.56 4.21
C TYR A 229 -4.96 19.99 3.76
N LYS A 230 -4.81 21.12 3.08
CA LYS A 230 -3.48 21.69 2.78
C LYS A 230 -2.78 22.07 4.08
N LYS A 231 -1.49 21.88 4.14
CA LYS A 231 -0.67 22.20 5.33
C LYS A 231 -0.42 23.69 5.42
#